data_5f5540048f8f3cc6ebc29b181515019c
#
_entry.id   5f5540048f8f3cc6ebc29b181515019c
#
_cell.length_a   1.000
_cell.length_b   1.000
_cell.length_c   1.000
_cell.angle_alpha   90.00
_cell.angle_beta   90.00
_cell.angle_gamma   90.00
#
_symmetry.space_group_name_H-M   'P 1'
#
loop_
_entity.id
_entity.type
_entity.pdbx_description
1 polymer ?
#
loop_
_entity_poly.entity_id
_entity_poly.type
_entity_poly.pdbx_seq_one_letter_code
_entity_poly.pdbx_strand_id
1 'polypeptide(L)'
;MRELIFPEAREVVATRVRVECIPVKVYDQEAKTYIKEQRTDSHGRPLWEVEGVAPVIMDAIFEGGKVQVTEHFEPQRVPIGTHFVVAGDDVTARVYPSRGGLGCTMSGDRLTQPKKSGEQR
;
A
#
# COMPACT_ATOMS: atom_id res chain seq x y z
N MET A 1 6.02 19.74 11.42
CA MET A 1 5.85 19.44 9.99
C MET A 1 4.49 18.82 9.75
N ARG A 2 3.91 19.16 8.64
CA ARG A 2 2.57 18.68 8.31
C ARG A 2 2.64 17.45 7.40
N GLU A 3 1.53 16.76 7.35
CA GLU A 3 1.32 15.70 6.39
C GLU A 3 1.19 16.28 4.98
N LEU A 4 1.86 15.66 4.02
CA LEU A 4 1.71 16.01 2.61
C LEU A 4 0.87 14.94 1.94
N ILE A 5 -0.05 15.37 1.09
CA ILE A 5 -0.97 14.46 0.40
C ILE A 5 -0.68 14.50 -1.09
N PHE A 6 -0.54 13.32 -1.69
CA PHE A 6 -0.28 13.17 -3.13
C PHE A 6 -1.42 12.37 -3.75
N PRO A 7 -2.50 13.03 -4.21
CA PRO A 7 -3.68 12.31 -4.68
C PRO A 7 -3.47 11.55 -5.99
N GLU A 8 -2.40 11.86 -6.72
CA GLU A 8 -2.13 11.18 -7.99
C GLU A 8 -1.04 10.12 -7.88
N ALA A 9 -0.42 9.97 -6.71
CA ALA A 9 0.67 9.01 -6.56
C ALA A 9 0.11 7.61 -6.45
N ARG A 10 0.53 6.72 -7.35
CA ARG A 10 0.00 5.36 -7.46
C ARG A 10 1.07 4.30 -7.60
N GLU A 11 2.32 4.69 -7.78
CA GLU A 11 3.37 3.74 -8.11
C GLU A 11 3.89 3.02 -6.89
N VAL A 12 4.13 1.73 -7.06
CA VAL A 12 4.63 0.84 -6.01
C VAL A 12 5.66 -0.09 -6.63
N VAL A 13 6.67 -0.45 -5.87
CA VAL A 13 7.72 -1.34 -6.37
C VAL A 13 7.89 -2.52 -5.41
N ALA A 14 8.11 -3.71 -5.96
CA ALA A 14 8.34 -4.90 -5.15
C ALA A 14 9.72 -4.83 -4.50
N THR A 15 9.76 -4.99 -3.18
CA THR A 15 11.00 -5.03 -2.41
C THR A 15 11.34 -6.44 -1.97
N ARG A 16 10.44 -7.39 -2.21
CA ARG A 16 10.62 -8.81 -1.92
C ARG A 16 10.06 -9.61 -3.07
N VAL A 17 10.47 -10.87 -3.15
CA VAL A 17 9.97 -11.75 -4.21
C VAL A 17 8.53 -12.23 -3.96
N ARG A 18 8.05 -12.12 -2.72
CA ARG A 18 6.68 -12.50 -2.40
C ARG A 18 5.87 -11.26 -2.06
N VAL A 19 4.78 -11.06 -2.79
CA VAL A 19 3.86 -9.95 -2.59
C VAL A 19 2.51 -10.53 -2.18
N GLU A 20 1.96 -10.08 -1.05
CA GLU A 20 0.73 -10.66 -0.52
C GLU A 20 -0.06 -9.64 0.29
N CYS A 21 -1.33 -9.95 0.51
CA CYS A 21 -2.22 -9.15 1.34
C CYS A 21 -2.30 -9.72 2.74
N ILE A 22 -2.18 -8.83 3.73
CA ILE A 22 -2.34 -9.17 5.14
C ILE A 22 -3.51 -8.32 5.66
N PRO A 23 -4.49 -8.91 6.39
CA PRO A 23 -5.57 -8.09 6.94
C PRO A 23 -5.05 -7.06 7.93
N VAL A 24 -5.54 -5.83 7.81
CA VAL A 24 -5.22 -4.78 8.77
C VAL A 24 -6.12 -4.99 9.99
N LYS A 25 -5.51 -5.20 11.15
CA LYS A 25 -6.27 -5.50 12.37
C LYS A 25 -6.66 -4.24 13.10
N VAL A 26 -7.76 -4.31 13.83
CA VAL A 26 -8.19 -3.24 14.72
C VAL A 26 -7.36 -3.30 15.99
N TYR A 27 -6.84 -2.15 16.43
CA TYR A 27 -6.09 -2.07 17.67
C TYR A 27 -7.07 -1.72 18.82
N ASP A 28 -7.05 -2.55 19.86
CA ASP A 28 -7.90 -2.33 21.05
C ASP A 28 -7.09 -1.50 22.06
N GLN A 29 -7.50 -0.26 22.27
CA GLN A 29 -6.80 0.66 23.17
C GLN A 29 -6.83 0.20 24.61
N GLU A 30 -7.91 -0.44 25.03
CA GLU A 30 -8.05 -0.92 26.40
C GLU A 30 -7.16 -2.12 26.67
N ALA A 31 -7.18 -3.08 25.76
CA ALA A 31 -6.34 -4.27 25.88
C ALA A 31 -4.91 -4.03 25.46
N LYS A 32 -4.64 -2.92 24.78
CA LYS A 32 -3.32 -2.55 24.24
C LYS A 32 -2.75 -3.63 23.34
N THR A 33 -3.61 -4.19 22.50
CA THR A 33 -3.21 -5.23 21.55
C THR A 33 -4.15 -5.20 20.35
N TYR A 34 -3.75 -5.90 19.28
CA TYR A 34 -4.60 -6.05 18.11
C TYR A 34 -5.58 -7.18 18.35
N ILE A 35 -6.82 -6.97 17.91
CA ILE A 35 -7.86 -7.98 18.01
C ILE A 35 -8.06 -8.62 16.63
N LYS A 36 -8.88 -9.67 16.56
CA LYS A 36 -9.06 -10.41 15.30
C LYS A 36 -9.86 -9.66 14.26
N GLU A 37 -10.57 -8.63 14.67
CA GLU A 37 -11.40 -7.86 13.75
C GLU A 37 -10.55 -7.14 12.72
N GLN A 38 -10.93 -7.22 11.46
CA GLN A 38 -10.24 -6.52 10.38
C GLN A 38 -10.77 -5.11 10.28
N ARG A 39 -9.86 -4.15 10.10
CA ARG A 39 -10.25 -2.75 9.88
C ARG A 39 -10.96 -2.59 8.55
N THR A 40 -11.84 -1.61 8.50
CA THR A 40 -12.53 -1.25 7.27
C THR A 40 -12.26 0.21 6.95
N ASP A 41 -12.49 0.59 5.69
CA ASP A 41 -12.39 1.98 5.29
C ASP A 41 -13.69 2.72 5.63
N SER A 42 -13.81 3.99 5.19
CA SER A 42 -14.99 4.79 5.48
C SER A 42 -16.27 4.27 4.82
N HIS A 43 -16.13 3.36 3.86
CA HIS A 43 -17.29 2.76 3.16
C HIS A 43 -17.57 1.34 3.64
N GLY A 44 -16.93 0.89 4.71
CA GLY A 44 -17.15 -0.44 5.26
C GLY A 44 -16.42 -1.56 4.53
N ARG A 45 -15.52 -1.23 3.62
CA ARG A 45 -14.75 -2.25 2.88
C ARG A 45 -13.55 -2.70 3.69
N PRO A 46 -13.20 -4.00 3.68
CA PRO A 46 -12.07 -4.48 4.46
C PRO A 46 -10.75 -3.91 3.94
N LEU A 47 -9.85 -3.63 4.87
CA LEU A 47 -8.52 -3.10 4.52
C LEU A 47 -7.48 -4.20 4.58
N TRP A 48 -6.64 -4.24 3.55
CA TRP A 48 -5.54 -5.19 3.44
C TRP A 48 -4.25 -4.40 3.30
N GLU A 49 -3.22 -4.80 4.03
CA GLU A 49 -1.89 -4.23 3.85
C GLU A 49 -1.14 -5.11 2.88
N VAL A 50 -0.48 -4.50 1.89
CA VAL A 50 0.27 -5.24 0.89
C VAL A 50 1.71 -5.36 1.39
N GLU A 51 2.14 -6.61 1.62
CA GLU A 51 3.49 -6.91 2.09
C GLU A 51 4.41 -7.18 0.90
N GLY A 52 5.67 -6.78 1.04
CA GLY A 52 6.67 -7.05 0.01
C GLY A 52 6.80 -5.94 -1.02
N VAL A 53 6.19 -4.79 -0.77
CA VAL A 53 6.24 -3.65 -1.68
C VAL A 53 6.51 -2.36 -0.91
N ALA A 54 6.89 -1.32 -1.64
CA ALA A 54 7.08 0.02 -1.07
C ALA A 54 6.48 1.05 -2.01
N PRO A 55 5.87 2.11 -1.46
CA PRO A 55 5.34 3.18 -2.32
C PRO A 55 6.47 4.02 -2.91
N VAL A 56 6.22 4.54 -4.10
CA VAL A 56 7.16 5.41 -4.81
C VAL A 56 6.49 6.75 -5.02
N ILE A 57 7.11 7.81 -4.51
CA ILE A 57 6.59 9.17 -4.65
C ILE A 57 7.70 10.00 -5.30
N MET A 58 7.42 10.56 -6.48
CA MET A 58 8.38 11.43 -7.19
C MET A 58 9.75 10.75 -7.30
N ASP A 59 9.74 9.49 -7.73
CA ASP A 59 10.92 8.65 -7.92
C ASP A 59 11.64 8.25 -6.62
N ALA A 60 11.12 8.61 -5.47
CA ALA A 60 11.70 8.20 -4.20
C ALA A 60 10.96 6.96 -3.68
N ILE A 61 11.71 5.92 -3.34
CA ILE A 61 11.16 4.70 -2.78
C ILE A 61 11.12 4.85 -1.27
N PHE A 62 9.91 4.71 -0.69
CA PHE A 62 9.74 4.79 0.75
C PHE A 62 9.75 3.39 1.34
N GLU A 63 10.95 2.86 1.56
CA GLU A 63 11.10 1.57 2.22
C GLU A 63 10.50 1.65 3.62
N GLY A 64 9.73 0.63 4.00
CA GLY A 64 9.01 0.68 5.26
C GLY A 64 7.69 1.43 5.18
N GLY A 65 7.40 2.07 4.05
CA GLY A 65 6.09 2.68 3.83
C GLY A 65 5.02 1.59 3.70
N LYS A 66 3.77 2.01 3.89
CA LYS A 66 2.64 1.08 3.85
C LYS A 66 1.83 1.27 2.59
N VAL A 67 1.35 0.16 2.04
CA VAL A 67 0.43 0.15 0.90
C VAL A 67 -0.80 -0.61 1.35
N GLN A 68 -1.97 0.03 1.23
CA GLN A 68 -3.23 -0.57 1.67
C GLN A 68 -4.23 -0.58 0.54
N VAL A 69 -4.97 -1.68 0.41
CA VAL A 69 -6.00 -1.83 -0.62
C VAL A 69 -7.25 -2.43 0.03
N THR A 70 -8.39 -2.27 -0.66
CA THR A 70 -9.66 -2.83 -0.17
C THR A 70 -10.02 -4.13 -0.86
N GLU A 71 -9.31 -4.51 -1.93
CA GLU A 71 -9.54 -5.75 -2.64
C GLU A 71 -8.39 -6.72 -2.41
N HIS A 72 -8.72 -7.90 -1.93
CA HIS A 72 -7.73 -8.94 -1.68
C HIS A 72 -7.22 -9.53 -3.00
N PHE A 73 -5.96 -9.94 -3.03
CA PHE A 73 -5.41 -10.73 -4.13
C PHE A 73 -4.60 -11.89 -3.54
N GLU A 74 -4.46 -12.93 -4.33
CA GLU A 74 -3.68 -14.10 -3.90
C GLU A 74 -2.20 -13.79 -3.92
N PRO A 75 -1.41 -14.41 -3.03
CA PRO A 75 0.03 -14.17 -3.00
C PRO A 75 0.67 -14.43 -4.35
N GLN A 76 1.61 -13.58 -4.72
CA GLN A 76 2.32 -13.67 -6.01
C GLN A 76 3.82 -13.70 -5.76
N ARG A 77 4.53 -14.34 -6.65
CA ARG A 77 5.99 -14.29 -6.66
C ARG A 77 6.42 -13.47 -7.86
N VAL A 78 7.23 -12.45 -7.61
CA VAL A 78 7.69 -11.54 -8.68
C VAL A 78 9.16 -11.21 -8.44
N PRO A 79 9.89 -10.82 -9.50
CA PRO A 79 11.25 -10.32 -9.29
C PRO A 79 11.24 -9.04 -8.46
N ILE A 80 12.25 -8.88 -7.62
CA ILE A 80 12.44 -7.62 -6.89
C ILE A 80 12.59 -6.51 -7.90
N GLY A 81 11.91 -5.38 -7.66
CA GLY A 81 11.91 -4.26 -8.58
C GLY A 81 10.72 -4.24 -9.54
N THR A 82 9.87 -5.27 -9.49
CA THR A 82 8.66 -5.28 -10.31
C THR A 82 7.77 -4.10 -9.91
N HIS A 83 7.27 -3.38 -10.91
CA HIS A 83 6.39 -2.23 -10.68
C HIS A 83 4.94 -2.63 -10.64
N PHE A 84 4.22 -2.03 -9.71
CA PHE A 84 2.77 -2.17 -9.59
C PHE A 84 2.15 -0.80 -9.53
N VAL A 85 0.85 -0.74 -9.75
CA VAL A 85 0.06 0.49 -9.65
C VAL A 85 -1.12 0.22 -8.75
N VAL A 86 -1.32 1.09 -7.77
CA VAL A 86 -2.52 1.06 -6.95
C VAL A 86 -3.62 1.77 -7.73
N ALA A 87 -4.74 1.10 -7.93
CA ALA A 87 -5.84 1.60 -8.74
C ALA A 87 -7.09 1.80 -7.90
N GLY A 88 -8.03 2.59 -8.42
CA GLY A 88 -9.30 2.88 -7.76
C GLY A 88 -9.66 4.33 -7.93
N ASP A 89 -10.79 4.70 -7.33
CA ASP A 89 -11.31 6.06 -7.47
C ASP A 89 -10.62 7.06 -6.54
N ASP A 90 -10.19 6.60 -5.37
CA ASP A 90 -9.63 7.50 -4.35
C ASP A 90 -8.22 7.08 -3.95
N VAL A 91 -7.34 6.90 -4.93
CA VAL A 91 -5.95 6.56 -4.63
C VAL A 91 -5.25 7.77 -4.06
N THR A 92 -4.64 7.59 -2.92
CA THR A 92 -3.97 8.70 -2.21
C THR A 92 -2.72 8.19 -1.52
N ALA A 93 -1.66 9.00 -1.56
CA ALA A 93 -0.48 8.74 -0.78
C ALA A 93 -0.27 9.89 0.20
N ARG A 94 0.14 9.57 1.41
CA ARG A 94 0.42 10.55 2.45
C ARG A 94 1.83 10.39 2.93
N VAL A 95 2.55 11.50 3.01
CA VAL A 95 3.91 11.54 3.56
C VAL A 95 3.86 12.37 4.82
N TYR A 96 4.38 11.84 5.91
CA TYR A 96 4.26 12.47 7.22
C TYR A 96 5.54 12.28 8.03
N PRO A 97 5.76 13.14 9.05
CA PRO A 97 6.90 12.94 9.94
C PRO A 97 6.76 11.64 10.70
N SER A 98 7.86 10.92 10.81
CA SER A 98 7.89 9.65 11.51
C SER A 98 9.18 9.57 12.30
N ARG A 99 9.23 8.66 13.24
CA ARG A 99 10.45 8.45 14.00
C ARG A 99 11.56 8.03 13.04
N GLY A 100 12.63 8.81 13.01
CA GLY A 100 13.75 8.55 12.13
C GLY A 100 13.64 9.11 10.73
N GLY A 101 12.62 9.94 10.44
CA GLY A 101 12.52 10.58 9.13
C GLY A 101 11.10 10.79 8.67
N LEU A 102 10.79 10.31 7.46
CA LEU A 102 9.47 10.45 6.86
C LEU A 102 8.83 9.09 6.70
N GLY A 103 7.53 9.01 7.00
CA GLY A 103 6.72 7.84 6.72
C GLY A 103 5.85 8.08 5.50
N CYS A 104 5.34 7.01 4.94
CA CYS A 104 4.44 7.09 3.78
C CYS A 104 3.40 5.99 3.85
N THR A 105 2.15 6.34 3.57
CA THR A 105 1.06 5.37 3.42
C THR A 105 0.33 5.67 2.12
N MET A 106 0.24 4.67 1.25
CA MET A 106 -0.50 4.77 0.00
C MET A 106 -1.71 3.85 0.08
N SER A 107 -2.86 4.33 -0.33
CA SER A 107 -4.09 3.54 -0.25
C SER A 107 -4.91 3.68 -1.51
N GLY A 108 -5.66 2.63 -1.83
CA GLY A 108 -6.55 2.59 -2.98
C GLY A 108 -7.38 1.33 -2.93
N ASP A 109 -7.94 0.95 -4.07
CA ASP A 109 -8.84 -0.20 -4.12
C ASP A 109 -8.12 -1.51 -4.40
N ARG A 110 -7.21 -1.51 -5.36
CA ARG A 110 -6.54 -2.75 -5.77
C ARG A 110 -5.14 -2.49 -6.29
N LEU A 111 -4.35 -3.55 -6.29
CA LEU A 111 -2.99 -3.52 -6.82
C LEU A 111 -3.00 -4.16 -8.19
N THR A 112 -2.45 -3.45 -9.19
CA THR A 112 -2.39 -3.95 -10.56
C THR A 112 -0.98 -3.80 -11.10
N GLN A 113 -0.68 -4.55 -12.17
CA GLN A 113 0.58 -4.37 -12.88
C GLN A 113 0.32 -3.46 -14.07
N PRO A 114 1.21 -2.46 -14.30
CA PRO A 114 1.05 -1.62 -15.47
C PRO A 114 1.33 -2.42 -16.73
N LYS A 115 0.63 -2.09 -17.81
CA LYS A 115 0.91 -2.69 -19.10
C LYS A 115 2.21 -2.12 -19.64
N LYS A 116 3.10 -3.00 -20.08
CA LYS A 116 4.28 -2.56 -20.78
C LYS A 116 3.92 -2.28 -22.23
N SER A 117 4.49 -1.24 -22.79
CA SER A 117 4.21 -0.90 -24.18
C SER A 117 4.52 -2.04 -25.13
N GLY A 118 5.53 -2.85 -24.83
CA GLY A 118 5.90 -4.00 -25.62
C GLY A 118 4.91 -5.14 -25.57
N GLU A 119 3.99 -5.13 -24.65
CA GLU A 119 3.01 -6.18 -24.46
C GLU A 119 1.67 -5.88 -25.07
N GLN A 120 1.59 -4.83 -25.81
CA GLN A 120 0.34 -4.39 -26.41
C GLN A 120 0.03 -5.08 -27.71
N ARG A 121 0.79 -6.01 -28.06
CA ARG A 121 0.64 -6.71 -29.33
C ARG A 121 -0.04 -8.03 -29.13
#